data_75f326a5a7777ac3dd487b3597291dd0
#
_entry.id   75f326a5a7777ac3dd487b3597291dd0
#
_cell.length_a   1.000
_cell.length_b   1.000
_cell.length_c   1.000
_cell.angle_alpha   90.00
_cell.angle_beta   90.00
_cell.angle_gamma   90.00
#
_symmetry.space_group_name_H-M   'P 1'
#
loop_
_entity.id
_entity.type
_entity.pdbx_description
1 polymer ?
#
loop_
_entity_poly.entity_id
_entity_poly.type
_entity_poly.pdbx_seq_one_letter_code
_entity_poly.pdbx_strand_id
1 'polypeptide(L)'
;MNNIKDIWDAVLPPLPKPPLMTGTAQTMLSWPKVINSIDEIPDAFRTFFKTWLGDTQEFPHVILSPIKKGFFNTSSDKLICEMNDTIYVVEQFRDRIIANGYSPENIRDVEVGVVLLHGWITIKGINKEGVPAVSMFLFNSAQSEMFSSFITKIRSAPTKPDEAALNTERAKLDYLSQLDFKFMNYARSSLMGGEQVMHSVWQPEIHTTVGSVFGLSLTRTLSPAHLLLLTDKEMILIQDEPRSRGNKGVRYGGIRHYIPLRSVGAVSLAEQANDLIALSIHLSEDERVDSLFAASKEKEVLQLKTEIEKLIKE
;
A
#
# COMPACT_ATOMS: atom_id res chain seq x y z
N MET A 1 30.00 -16.26 -0.66
CA MET A 1 29.64 -14.85 -0.34
C MET A 1 28.61 -14.43 -1.38
N ASN A 2 27.34 -14.66 -1.10
CA ASN A 2 26.27 -14.24 -2.01
C ASN A 2 26.12 -12.72 -1.88
N ASN A 3 26.12 -12.06 -3.00
CA ASN A 3 26.13 -10.61 -3.10
C ASN A 3 24.80 -10.08 -2.55
N ILE A 4 24.84 -9.15 -1.59
CA ILE A 4 23.65 -8.49 -0.99
C ILE A 4 22.70 -7.96 -2.08
N LYS A 5 23.23 -7.61 -3.26
CA LYS A 5 22.46 -7.18 -4.41
C LYS A 5 21.54 -8.30 -4.94
N ASP A 6 22.00 -9.54 -4.92
CA ASP A 6 21.23 -10.70 -5.44
C ASP A 6 20.07 -11.06 -4.49
N ILE A 7 20.21 -10.76 -3.18
CA ILE A 7 19.15 -10.96 -2.19
C ILE A 7 18.06 -9.91 -2.37
N TRP A 8 18.39 -8.66 -2.65
CA TRP A 8 17.41 -7.58 -2.85
C TRP A 8 16.73 -7.63 -4.22
N ASP A 9 17.43 -8.09 -5.25
CA ASP A 9 16.85 -8.26 -6.59
C ASP A 9 15.94 -9.50 -6.65
N ALA A 10 16.08 -10.45 -5.72
CA ALA A 10 15.22 -11.63 -5.60
C ALA A 10 14.01 -11.42 -4.67
N VAL A 11 14.07 -10.45 -3.75
CA VAL A 11 13.08 -10.27 -2.67
C VAL A 11 12.01 -9.23 -2.99
N LEU A 12 12.27 -8.29 -3.88
CA LEU A 12 11.27 -7.35 -4.36
C LEU A 12 11.32 -7.35 -5.88
N PRO A 13 10.23 -7.75 -6.57
CA PRO A 13 10.09 -7.33 -7.96
C PRO A 13 10.30 -5.81 -7.95
N PRO A 14 11.09 -5.25 -8.89
CA PRO A 14 11.34 -3.82 -8.90
C PRO A 14 9.97 -3.13 -8.88
N LEU A 15 9.69 -2.43 -7.77
CA LEU A 15 8.51 -1.58 -7.69
C LEU A 15 8.50 -0.79 -8.99
N PRO A 16 7.39 -0.75 -9.74
CA PRO A 16 7.32 0.04 -10.95
C PRO A 16 7.77 1.44 -10.56
N LYS A 17 8.95 1.83 -11.05
CA LYS A 17 9.51 3.16 -10.76
C LYS A 17 8.43 4.14 -11.17
N PRO A 18 7.92 4.99 -10.26
CA PRO A 18 6.97 6.00 -10.69
C PRO A 18 7.63 6.75 -11.84
N PRO A 19 7.00 6.86 -13.00
CA PRO A 19 7.60 7.53 -14.14
C PRO A 19 7.97 8.94 -13.69
N LEU A 20 9.23 9.36 -13.94
CA LEU A 20 9.68 10.74 -13.74
C LEU A 20 8.81 11.62 -14.64
N MET A 21 7.76 12.19 -14.06
CA MET A 21 6.83 13.01 -14.80
C MET A 21 7.28 14.46 -14.79
N THR A 22 7.39 15.06 -15.97
CA THR A 22 7.50 16.52 -16.10
C THR A 22 6.21 17.18 -15.61
N GLY A 23 6.26 18.41 -15.06
CA GLY A 23 5.08 19.09 -14.48
C GLY A 23 3.86 19.14 -15.42
N THR A 24 4.06 19.29 -16.74
CA THR A 24 2.99 19.26 -17.75
C THR A 24 2.36 17.88 -17.90
N ALA A 25 3.12 16.83 -17.63
CA ALA A 25 2.64 15.47 -17.70
C ALA A 25 1.78 15.09 -16.48
N GLN A 26 2.00 15.72 -15.34
CA GLN A 26 1.20 15.52 -14.11
C GLN A 26 -0.21 16.11 -14.25
N THR A 27 -0.35 17.26 -14.90
CA THR A 27 -1.65 17.90 -15.18
C THR A 27 -2.46 17.16 -16.24
N MET A 28 -1.85 16.29 -17.04
CA MET A 28 -2.52 15.52 -18.09
C MET A 28 -2.95 14.11 -17.64
N LEU A 29 -2.76 13.74 -16.38
CA LEU A 29 -3.42 12.55 -15.85
C LEU A 29 -4.91 12.79 -15.91
N SER A 30 -5.62 11.99 -16.68
CA SER A 30 -7.07 12.00 -16.65
C SER A 30 -7.51 11.73 -15.22
N TRP A 31 -8.47 12.50 -14.75
CA TRP A 31 -9.00 12.33 -13.39
C TRP A 31 -9.86 11.06 -13.37
N PRO A 32 -9.85 10.30 -12.28
CA PRO A 32 -10.79 9.21 -12.11
C PRO A 32 -12.22 9.75 -12.19
N LYS A 33 -13.14 8.95 -12.68
CA LYS A 33 -14.54 9.33 -12.87
C LYS A 33 -15.45 8.27 -12.27
N VAL A 34 -16.47 8.70 -11.55
CA VAL A 34 -17.59 7.82 -11.20
C VAL A 34 -18.38 7.56 -12.49
N ILE A 35 -18.70 6.32 -12.72
CA ILE A 35 -19.55 5.84 -13.83
C ILE A 35 -20.89 5.50 -13.24
N ASN A 36 -21.97 6.09 -13.77
CA ASN A 36 -23.31 5.97 -13.22
C ASN A 36 -24.23 5.07 -14.06
N SER A 37 -23.78 4.73 -15.27
CA SER A 37 -24.58 3.89 -16.18
C SER A 37 -23.69 3.08 -17.11
N ILE A 38 -24.28 2.04 -17.71
CA ILE A 38 -23.60 1.18 -18.71
C ILE A 38 -23.15 1.97 -19.94
N ASP A 39 -23.82 3.05 -20.27
CA ASP A 39 -23.52 3.86 -21.46
C ASP A 39 -22.28 4.73 -21.25
N GLU A 40 -21.93 5.03 -20.01
CA GLU A 40 -20.71 5.76 -19.63
C GLU A 40 -19.46 4.86 -19.58
N ILE A 41 -19.64 3.54 -19.60
CA ILE A 41 -18.54 2.60 -19.61
C ILE A 41 -17.82 2.69 -20.97
N PRO A 42 -16.47 2.78 -20.98
CA PRO A 42 -15.69 2.75 -22.21
C PRO A 42 -16.02 1.51 -23.06
N ASP A 43 -16.09 1.68 -24.39
CA ASP A 43 -16.54 0.63 -25.32
C ASP A 43 -15.81 -0.70 -25.14
N ALA A 44 -14.52 -0.65 -24.82
CA ALA A 44 -13.71 -1.84 -24.59
C ALA A 44 -14.25 -2.76 -23.47
N PHE A 45 -14.92 -2.18 -22.46
CA PHE A 45 -15.47 -2.90 -21.30
C PHE A 45 -16.97 -3.13 -21.39
N ARG A 46 -17.68 -2.44 -22.28
CA ARG A 46 -19.15 -2.39 -22.30
C ARG A 46 -19.77 -3.77 -22.52
N THR A 47 -19.25 -4.57 -23.44
CA THR A 47 -19.74 -5.92 -23.70
C THR A 47 -19.57 -6.83 -22.48
N PHE A 48 -18.40 -6.75 -21.83
CA PHE A 48 -18.13 -7.49 -20.60
C PHE A 48 -19.14 -7.13 -19.51
N PHE A 49 -19.33 -5.84 -19.25
CA PHE A 49 -20.25 -5.37 -18.20
C PHE A 49 -21.71 -5.73 -18.50
N LYS A 50 -22.18 -5.65 -19.76
CA LYS A 50 -23.53 -6.08 -20.15
C LYS A 50 -23.75 -7.56 -19.84
N THR A 51 -22.79 -8.40 -20.22
CA THR A 51 -22.89 -9.84 -19.96
C THR A 51 -22.82 -10.15 -18.47
N TRP A 52 -21.97 -9.43 -17.75
CA TRP A 52 -21.71 -9.67 -16.32
C TRP A 52 -22.85 -9.20 -15.43
N LEU A 53 -23.46 -8.04 -15.70
CA LEU A 53 -24.57 -7.50 -14.92
C LEU A 53 -25.90 -8.22 -15.24
N GLY A 54 -26.10 -8.72 -16.46
CA GLY A 54 -27.40 -9.22 -16.90
C GLY A 54 -28.48 -8.14 -16.93
N ASP A 55 -29.73 -8.57 -17.11
CA ASP A 55 -30.85 -7.65 -17.30
C ASP A 55 -31.50 -7.13 -15.98
N THR A 56 -31.09 -7.64 -14.82
CA THR A 56 -31.86 -7.49 -13.57
C THR A 56 -31.10 -6.86 -12.42
N GLN A 57 -29.85 -6.51 -12.58
CA GLN A 57 -29.04 -5.94 -11.49
C GLN A 57 -28.99 -4.42 -11.53
N GLU A 58 -29.09 -3.83 -10.35
CA GLU A 58 -28.80 -2.42 -10.16
C GLU A 58 -27.34 -2.14 -10.56
N PHE A 59 -27.11 -0.99 -11.23
CA PHE A 59 -25.76 -0.64 -11.66
C PHE A 59 -24.85 -0.42 -10.45
N PRO A 60 -23.71 -1.12 -10.35
CA PRO A 60 -22.83 -1.05 -9.17
C PRO A 60 -22.13 0.31 -9.07
N HIS A 61 -21.52 0.59 -7.91
CA HIS A 61 -20.61 1.71 -7.79
C HIS A 61 -19.35 1.41 -8.59
N VAL A 62 -19.10 2.19 -9.66
CA VAL A 62 -17.98 2.00 -10.58
C VAL A 62 -17.13 3.27 -10.66
N ILE A 63 -15.83 3.12 -10.55
CA ILE A 63 -14.87 4.19 -10.80
C ILE A 63 -13.99 3.80 -11.99
N LEU A 64 -13.92 4.67 -12.99
CA LEU A 64 -12.94 4.59 -14.05
C LEU A 64 -11.65 5.25 -13.58
N SER A 65 -10.57 4.47 -13.55
CA SER A 65 -9.20 4.94 -13.36
C SER A 65 -8.51 4.97 -14.73
N PRO A 66 -8.45 6.13 -15.39
CA PRO A 66 -7.86 6.22 -16.71
C PRO A 66 -6.34 6.18 -16.62
N ILE A 67 -5.72 5.51 -17.57
CA ILE A 67 -4.26 5.49 -17.70
C ILE A 67 -3.80 6.50 -18.74
N LYS A 68 -2.69 7.13 -18.41
CA LYS A 68 -2.02 8.04 -19.33
C LYS A 68 -1.56 7.29 -20.57
N LYS A 69 -2.11 7.64 -21.73
CA LYS A 69 -1.61 7.18 -23.02
C LYS A 69 -0.26 7.84 -23.30
N GLY A 70 0.84 7.11 -23.16
CA GLY A 70 2.19 7.50 -23.55
C GLY A 70 2.72 6.59 -24.63
N PHE A 71 3.70 7.06 -25.42
CA PHE A 71 4.25 6.34 -26.59
C PHE A 71 4.80 4.94 -26.28
N PHE A 72 5.09 4.64 -24.99
CA PHE A 72 5.63 3.36 -24.51
C PHE A 72 4.77 2.70 -23.41
N ASN A 73 3.53 3.16 -23.21
CA ASN A 73 2.73 2.67 -22.10
C ASN A 73 1.73 1.62 -22.62
N THR A 74 1.94 0.36 -22.25
CA THR A 74 1.07 -0.78 -22.60
C THR A 74 -0.09 -0.98 -21.61
N SER A 75 -0.21 -0.11 -20.62
CA SER A 75 -1.24 -0.17 -19.61
C SER A 75 -2.56 0.39 -20.12
N SER A 76 -3.68 -0.22 -19.77
CA SER A 76 -5.03 0.19 -20.16
C SER A 76 -5.77 0.90 -19.03
N ASP A 77 -6.86 1.60 -19.35
CA ASP A 77 -7.82 2.08 -18.38
C ASP A 77 -8.29 0.92 -17.49
N LYS A 78 -8.59 1.20 -16.23
CA LYS A 78 -9.12 0.21 -15.30
C LYS A 78 -10.44 0.67 -14.73
N LEU A 79 -11.34 -0.27 -14.52
CA LEU A 79 -12.58 -0.06 -13.80
C LEU A 79 -12.48 -0.76 -12.45
N ILE A 80 -12.79 -0.01 -11.41
CA ILE A 80 -12.91 -0.55 -10.06
C ILE A 80 -14.38 -0.50 -9.70
N CYS A 81 -14.95 -1.63 -9.31
CA CYS A 81 -16.36 -1.69 -8.95
C CYS A 81 -16.61 -2.61 -7.76
N GLU A 82 -17.70 -2.32 -7.06
CA GLU A 82 -18.19 -3.11 -5.95
C GLU A 82 -19.49 -3.79 -6.34
N MET A 83 -19.55 -5.10 -6.19
CA MET A 83 -20.75 -5.88 -6.44
C MET A 83 -20.79 -7.12 -5.53
N ASN A 84 -21.91 -7.34 -4.84
CA ASN A 84 -22.11 -8.48 -3.96
C ASN A 84 -20.96 -8.70 -2.97
N ASP A 85 -20.61 -7.66 -2.23
CA ASP A 85 -19.51 -7.64 -1.24
C ASP A 85 -18.12 -7.96 -1.79
N THR A 86 -17.97 -7.91 -3.11
CA THR A 86 -16.71 -8.16 -3.80
C THR A 86 -16.24 -6.90 -4.51
N ILE A 87 -14.95 -6.62 -4.39
CA ILE A 87 -14.31 -5.54 -5.12
C ILE A 87 -13.64 -6.13 -6.35
N TYR A 88 -14.05 -5.65 -7.51
CA TYR A 88 -13.49 -6.06 -8.78
C TYR A 88 -12.59 -4.98 -9.36
N VAL A 89 -11.43 -5.39 -9.83
CA VAL A 89 -10.56 -4.57 -10.67
C VAL A 89 -10.58 -5.19 -12.06
N VAL A 90 -11.16 -4.44 -12.99
CA VAL A 90 -11.35 -4.87 -14.38
C VAL A 90 -10.40 -4.10 -15.27
N GLU A 91 -9.59 -4.81 -16.03
CA GLU A 91 -8.61 -4.23 -16.95
C GLU A 91 -8.63 -4.91 -18.31
N GLN A 92 -8.28 -4.17 -19.34
CA GLN A 92 -8.05 -4.72 -20.66
C GLN A 92 -6.58 -5.11 -20.80
N PHE A 93 -6.32 -6.38 -21.07
CA PHE A 93 -4.99 -6.86 -21.40
C PHE A 93 -5.00 -7.43 -22.82
N ARG A 94 -4.39 -6.71 -23.75
CA ARG A 94 -4.48 -7.00 -25.18
C ARG A 94 -5.95 -7.02 -25.65
N ASP A 95 -6.43 -8.15 -26.17
CA ASP A 95 -7.80 -8.32 -26.66
C ASP A 95 -8.74 -8.98 -25.64
N ARG A 96 -8.30 -9.11 -24.39
CA ARG A 96 -9.08 -9.75 -23.32
C ARG A 96 -9.36 -8.80 -22.18
N ILE A 97 -10.53 -8.95 -21.59
CA ILE A 97 -10.86 -8.33 -20.31
C ILE A 97 -10.48 -9.31 -19.20
N ILE A 98 -9.74 -8.82 -18.23
CA ILE A 98 -9.39 -9.54 -17.00
C ILE A 98 -10.13 -8.82 -15.86
N ALA A 99 -10.88 -9.59 -15.07
CA ALA A 99 -11.57 -9.09 -13.90
C ALA A 99 -11.11 -9.88 -12.67
N ASN A 100 -10.31 -9.25 -11.82
CA ASN A 100 -9.93 -9.83 -10.54
C ASN A 100 -10.94 -9.39 -9.48
N GLY A 101 -11.71 -10.32 -8.93
CA GLY A 101 -12.62 -10.09 -7.82
C GLY A 101 -12.00 -10.47 -6.49
N TYR A 102 -12.07 -9.58 -5.51
CA TYR A 102 -11.54 -9.79 -4.17
C TYR A 102 -12.65 -9.65 -3.13
N SER A 103 -12.91 -10.70 -2.36
CA SER A 103 -13.65 -10.57 -1.13
C SER A 103 -12.74 -9.99 -0.05
N PRO A 104 -13.22 -9.10 0.83
CA PRO A 104 -12.38 -8.47 1.85
C PRO A 104 -11.58 -9.46 2.69
N GLU A 105 -12.15 -10.62 3.01
CA GLU A 105 -11.50 -11.68 3.79
C GLU A 105 -10.31 -12.34 3.08
N ASN A 106 -10.26 -12.29 1.75
CA ASN A 106 -9.21 -12.87 0.93
C ASN A 106 -8.11 -11.88 0.54
N ILE A 107 -8.25 -10.63 0.95
CA ILE A 107 -7.22 -9.61 0.73
C ILE A 107 -6.15 -9.75 1.81
N ARG A 108 -4.90 -9.80 1.37
CA ARG A 108 -3.71 -9.98 2.23
C ARG A 108 -2.98 -8.69 2.52
N ASP A 109 -2.89 -7.81 1.53
CA ASP A 109 -2.20 -6.52 1.63
C ASP A 109 -2.87 -5.50 0.71
N VAL A 110 -3.08 -4.31 1.22
CA VAL A 110 -3.49 -3.15 0.43
C VAL A 110 -2.45 -2.06 0.57
N GLU A 111 -1.74 -1.78 -0.52
CA GLU A 111 -0.80 -0.67 -0.59
C GLU A 111 -1.50 0.57 -1.13
N VAL A 112 -1.41 1.67 -0.42
CA VAL A 112 -1.88 3.00 -0.84
C VAL A 112 -0.70 3.95 -0.84
N GLY A 113 -0.26 4.34 -2.02
CA GLY A 113 0.82 5.30 -2.18
C GLY A 113 0.32 6.64 -2.70
N VAL A 114 0.90 7.72 -2.17
CA VAL A 114 0.66 9.09 -2.64
C VAL A 114 1.97 9.84 -2.66
N VAL A 115 2.33 10.36 -3.83
CA VAL A 115 3.52 11.21 -4.03
C VAL A 115 3.11 12.39 -4.88
N LEU A 116 3.05 13.57 -4.26
CA LEU A 116 2.50 14.78 -4.91
C LEU A 116 1.09 14.51 -5.46
N LEU A 117 0.89 14.70 -6.76
CA LEU A 117 -0.38 14.44 -7.45
C LEU A 117 -0.52 12.99 -7.95
N HIS A 118 0.46 12.14 -7.72
CA HIS A 118 0.44 10.75 -8.15
C HIS A 118 0.01 9.86 -7.00
N GLY A 119 -1.13 9.19 -7.17
CA GLY A 119 -1.65 8.19 -6.25
C GLY A 119 -1.75 6.82 -6.93
N TRP A 120 -1.62 5.76 -6.13
CA TRP A 120 -1.90 4.39 -6.56
C TRP A 120 -2.47 3.57 -5.42
N ILE A 121 -3.22 2.56 -5.79
CA ILE A 121 -3.67 1.51 -4.88
C ILE A 121 -3.28 0.17 -5.50
N THR A 122 -2.66 -0.69 -4.70
CA THR A 122 -2.36 -2.08 -5.07
C THR A 122 -3.10 -3.00 -4.11
N ILE A 123 -3.89 -3.92 -4.65
CA ILE A 123 -4.58 -4.95 -3.88
C ILE A 123 -3.87 -6.27 -4.15
N LYS A 124 -3.45 -6.97 -3.11
CA LYS A 124 -2.88 -8.31 -3.17
C LYS A 124 -3.74 -9.28 -2.37
N GLY A 125 -3.98 -10.44 -2.89
CA GLY A 125 -4.81 -11.45 -2.22
C GLY A 125 -5.11 -12.64 -3.10
N ILE A 126 -6.11 -13.41 -2.68
CA ILE A 126 -6.66 -14.52 -3.46
C ILE A 126 -7.93 -14.01 -4.15
N ASN A 127 -7.97 -14.12 -5.47
CA ASN A 127 -9.16 -13.74 -6.23
C ASN A 127 -10.29 -14.78 -6.10
N LYS A 128 -11.45 -14.49 -6.66
CA LYS A 128 -12.62 -15.39 -6.61
C LYS A 128 -12.41 -16.76 -7.26
N GLU A 129 -11.45 -16.84 -8.15
CA GLU A 129 -11.03 -18.09 -8.80
C GLU A 129 -10.08 -18.91 -7.91
N GLY A 130 -9.77 -18.45 -6.70
CA GLY A 130 -8.86 -19.11 -5.76
C GLY A 130 -7.38 -18.97 -6.12
N VAL A 131 -7.04 -18.01 -6.99
CA VAL A 131 -5.68 -17.81 -7.50
C VAL A 131 -5.06 -16.56 -6.85
N PRO A 132 -3.77 -16.59 -6.44
CA PRO A 132 -3.05 -15.39 -6.04
C PRO A 132 -3.08 -14.34 -7.15
N ALA A 133 -3.52 -13.13 -6.82
CA ALA A 133 -3.64 -12.05 -7.79
C ALA A 133 -3.20 -10.71 -7.19
N VAL A 134 -2.68 -9.87 -8.07
CA VAL A 134 -2.27 -8.49 -7.75
C VAL A 134 -2.94 -7.56 -8.75
N SER A 135 -3.65 -6.57 -8.24
CA SER A 135 -4.26 -5.53 -9.06
C SER A 135 -3.80 -4.16 -8.59
N MET A 136 -3.28 -3.35 -9.51
CA MET A 136 -2.84 -1.98 -9.22
C MET A 136 -3.57 -1.02 -10.14
N PHE A 137 -4.01 0.11 -9.60
CA PHE A 137 -4.56 1.22 -10.39
C PHE A 137 -4.01 2.56 -9.90
N LEU A 138 -3.96 3.51 -10.81
CA LEU A 138 -3.37 4.82 -10.61
C LEU A 138 -4.47 5.88 -10.56
N PHE A 139 -4.24 6.96 -9.81
CA PHE A 139 -5.19 8.07 -9.76
C PHE A 139 -4.46 9.39 -9.45
N ASN A 140 -5.14 10.50 -9.69
CA ASN A 140 -4.68 11.78 -9.20
C ASN A 140 -5.03 11.89 -7.70
N SER A 141 -4.04 12.16 -6.85
CA SER A 141 -4.22 12.19 -5.39
C SER A 141 -5.22 13.26 -4.92
N ALA A 142 -5.49 14.30 -5.72
CA ALA A 142 -6.55 15.26 -5.44
C ALA A 142 -7.96 14.63 -5.46
N GLN A 143 -8.09 13.41 -5.99
CA GLN A 143 -9.33 12.63 -6.04
C GLN A 143 -9.26 11.35 -5.20
N SER A 144 -8.34 11.27 -4.25
CA SER A 144 -8.17 10.10 -3.38
C SER A 144 -9.45 9.73 -2.60
N GLU A 145 -10.26 10.71 -2.28
CA GLU A 145 -11.52 10.52 -1.56
C GLU A 145 -12.51 9.61 -2.31
N MET A 146 -12.48 9.61 -3.65
CA MET A 146 -13.33 8.73 -4.46
C MET A 146 -13.11 7.24 -4.17
N PHE A 147 -11.92 6.88 -3.68
CA PHE A 147 -11.56 5.50 -3.37
C PHE A 147 -11.72 5.14 -1.89
N SER A 148 -12.12 6.11 -1.05
CA SER A 148 -12.22 5.91 0.40
C SER A 148 -13.21 4.81 0.78
N SER A 149 -14.35 4.72 0.09
CA SER A 149 -15.36 3.68 0.31
C SER A 149 -14.80 2.28 0.04
N PHE A 150 -14.05 2.10 -1.04
CA PHE A 150 -13.39 0.82 -1.34
C PHE A 150 -12.35 0.44 -0.28
N ILE A 151 -11.51 1.39 0.13
CA ILE A 151 -10.49 1.16 1.17
C ILE A 151 -11.16 0.81 2.50
N THR A 152 -12.22 1.54 2.88
CA THR A 152 -13.00 1.27 4.09
C THR A 152 -13.58 -0.13 4.07
N LYS A 153 -14.16 -0.54 2.94
CA LYS A 153 -14.73 -1.89 2.78
C LYS A 153 -13.66 -2.98 2.82
N ILE A 154 -12.57 -2.79 2.09
CA ILE A 154 -11.44 -3.74 2.08
C ILE A 154 -10.91 -3.99 3.50
N ARG A 155 -10.80 -2.92 4.30
CA ARG A 155 -10.31 -2.98 5.67
C ARG A 155 -11.40 -3.38 6.68
N SER A 156 -12.60 -3.70 6.19
CA SER A 156 -13.75 -4.11 7.02
C SER A 156 -14.07 -3.12 8.15
N ALA A 157 -13.89 -1.85 7.90
CA ALA A 157 -14.14 -0.80 8.88
C ALA A 157 -15.65 -0.53 9.04
N PRO A 158 -16.11 -0.12 10.21
CA PRO A 158 -17.51 0.21 10.45
C PRO A 158 -17.93 1.43 9.62
N THR A 159 -19.14 1.39 9.07
CA THR A 159 -19.71 2.48 8.25
C THR A 159 -19.90 3.78 9.05
N LYS A 160 -20.10 3.67 10.36
CA LYS A 160 -20.24 4.80 11.29
C LYS A 160 -19.28 4.59 12.46
N PRO A 161 -18.08 5.15 12.41
CA PRO A 161 -17.14 5.05 13.52
C PRO A 161 -17.61 5.85 14.74
N ASP A 162 -17.28 5.37 15.92
CA ASP A 162 -17.32 6.18 17.13
C ASP A 162 -16.12 7.13 17.12
N GLU A 163 -16.39 8.38 16.79
CA GLU A 163 -15.33 9.40 16.68
C GLU A 163 -14.63 9.69 18.00
N ALA A 164 -15.31 9.56 19.14
CA ALA A 164 -14.70 9.78 20.45
C ALA A 164 -13.71 8.65 20.76
N ALA A 165 -14.09 7.41 20.53
CA ALA A 165 -13.22 6.24 20.66
C ALA A 165 -12.02 6.34 19.71
N LEU A 166 -12.26 6.67 18.43
CA LEU A 166 -11.20 6.83 17.43
C LEU A 166 -10.21 7.95 17.81
N ASN A 167 -10.68 9.08 18.33
CA ASN A 167 -9.81 10.16 18.78
C ASN A 167 -8.98 9.76 20.00
N THR A 168 -9.52 8.92 20.89
CA THR A 168 -8.76 8.33 22.00
C THR A 168 -7.61 7.46 21.50
N GLU A 169 -7.86 6.63 20.51
CA GLU A 169 -6.80 5.80 19.90
C GLU A 169 -5.76 6.64 19.15
N ARG A 170 -6.20 7.66 18.41
CA ARG A 170 -5.31 8.61 17.74
C ARG A 170 -4.39 9.36 18.72
N ALA A 171 -4.88 9.70 19.90
CA ALA A 171 -4.09 10.40 20.93
C ALA A 171 -2.91 9.55 21.42
N LYS A 172 -3.00 8.23 21.41
CA LYS A 172 -1.88 7.33 21.75
C LYS A 172 -0.66 7.52 20.84
N LEU A 173 -0.84 8.11 19.65
CA LEU A 173 0.20 8.34 18.65
C LEU A 173 0.80 9.76 18.70
N ASP A 174 0.35 10.62 19.62
CA ASP A 174 0.78 12.02 19.70
C ASP A 174 2.26 12.18 20.05
N TYR A 175 2.86 11.20 20.73
CA TYR A 175 4.30 11.18 21.02
C TYR A 175 5.16 11.18 19.74
N LEU A 176 4.64 10.67 18.62
CA LEU A 176 5.33 10.68 17.33
C LEU A 176 5.60 12.11 16.85
N SER A 177 4.86 13.13 17.32
CA SER A 177 5.08 14.51 16.94
C SER A 177 6.49 15.02 17.30
N GLN A 178 7.10 14.47 18.35
CA GLN A 178 8.46 14.79 18.78
C GLN A 178 9.53 14.05 17.95
N LEU A 179 9.15 12.99 17.26
CA LEU A 179 10.02 12.19 16.42
C LEU A 179 9.93 12.61 14.96
N ASP A 180 8.70 12.60 14.42
CA ASP A 180 8.38 13.03 13.06
C ASP A 180 6.89 13.37 12.94
N PHE A 181 6.59 14.66 12.75
CA PHE A 181 5.21 15.16 12.66
C PHE A 181 4.44 14.60 11.45
N LYS A 182 5.12 14.33 10.34
CA LYS A 182 4.51 13.73 9.15
C LYS A 182 4.03 12.30 9.44
N PHE A 183 4.88 11.49 10.08
CA PHE A 183 4.52 10.12 10.44
C PHE A 183 3.40 10.06 11.49
N MET A 184 3.37 11.01 12.44
CA MET A 184 2.24 11.14 13.36
C MET A 184 0.93 11.36 12.61
N ASN A 185 0.90 12.30 11.66
CA ASN A 185 -0.31 12.58 10.88
C ASN A 185 -0.72 11.38 10.01
N TYR A 186 0.24 10.72 9.40
CA TYR A 186 -0.04 9.52 8.61
C TYR A 186 -0.58 8.39 9.47
N ALA A 187 0.00 8.13 10.65
CA ALA A 187 -0.48 7.11 11.57
C ALA A 187 -1.92 7.39 12.03
N ARG A 188 -2.18 8.62 12.49
CA ARG A 188 -3.52 9.04 12.94
C ARG A 188 -4.57 8.95 11.82
N SER A 189 -4.21 9.34 10.60
CA SER A 189 -5.11 9.25 9.43
C SER A 189 -5.29 7.83 8.90
N SER A 190 -4.40 6.91 9.27
CA SER A 190 -4.48 5.51 8.87
C SER A 190 -5.39 4.69 9.78
N LEU A 191 -5.66 5.14 11.00
CA LEU A 191 -6.56 4.44 11.92
C LEU A 191 -8.00 4.53 11.44
N MET A 192 -8.68 3.40 11.55
CA MET A 192 -10.12 3.28 11.27
C MET A 192 -10.94 3.16 12.57
N GLY A 193 -12.22 3.49 12.49
CA GLY A 193 -13.12 3.32 13.61
C GLY A 193 -13.16 1.87 14.11
N GLY A 194 -13.13 1.69 15.43
CA GLY A 194 -13.18 0.38 16.09
C GLY A 194 -11.86 -0.37 16.09
N GLU A 195 -10.76 0.25 15.71
CA GLU A 195 -9.39 -0.26 15.92
C GLU A 195 -8.81 0.25 17.23
N GLN A 196 -8.01 -0.58 17.87
CA GLN A 196 -7.26 -0.24 19.07
C GLN A 196 -5.76 -0.28 18.75
N VAL A 197 -5.06 0.80 19.07
CA VAL A 197 -3.59 0.85 18.94
C VAL A 197 -2.96 -0.01 20.02
N MET A 198 -2.23 -1.03 19.60
CA MET A 198 -1.53 -2.00 20.46
C MET A 198 -0.06 -1.66 20.63
N HIS A 199 0.64 -1.39 19.52
CA HIS A 199 2.07 -1.08 19.54
C HIS A 199 2.47 -0.27 18.31
N SER A 200 3.59 0.45 18.41
CA SER A 200 4.17 1.12 17.23
C SER A 200 5.68 1.30 17.39
N VAL A 201 6.40 1.13 16.29
CA VAL A 201 7.86 1.32 16.22
C VAL A 201 8.21 2.23 15.06
N TRP A 202 8.80 3.38 15.36
CA TRP A 202 9.28 4.31 14.35
C TRP A 202 10.78 4.15 14.12
N GLN A 203 11.17 4.12 12.83
CA GLN A 203 12.54 4.02 12.39
C GLN A 203 12.86 5.18 11.44
N PRO A 204 13.84 6.04 11.77
CA PRO A 204 14.35 7.04 10.83
C PRO A 204 15.04 6.39 9.64
N GLU A 205 15.25 7.16 8.58
CA GLU A 205 15.97 6.69 7.40
C GLU A 205 17.34 6.10 7.76
N ILE A 206 17.63 4.91 7.25
CA ILE A 206 18.90 4.20 7.48
C ILE A 206 19.82 4.44 6.30
N HIS A 207 21.03 4.92 6.61
CA HIS A 207 22.07 5.15 5.63
C HIS A 207 23.28 4.25 5.88
N THR A 208 24.00 3.91 4.81
CA THR A 208 25.32 3.30 4.90
C THR A 208 26.32 4.09 4.08
N THR A 209 27.58 4.10 4.52
CA THR A 209 28.69 4.68 3.76
C THR A 209 29.20 3.64 2.76
N VAL A 210 29.15 3.97 1.48
CA VAL A 210 29.60 3.07 0.39
C VAL A 210 31.01 3.39 -0.10
N GLY A 211 31.63 4.48 0.39
CA GLY A 211 33.00 4.90 0.06
C GLY A 211 33.23 6.35 0.41
N SER A 212 34.44 6.81 0.20
CA SER A 212 34.79 8.22 0.27
C SER A 212 35.58 8.64 -0.97
N VAL A 213 35.27 9.84 -1.48
CA VAL A 213 36.01 10.45 -2.61
C VAL A 213 36.39 11.86 -2.20
N PHE A 214 37.67 12.18 -2.24
CA PHE A 214 38.25 13.47 -1.80
C PHE A 214 37.81 13.90 -0.38
N GLY A 215 37.73 12.92 0.55
CA GLY A 215 37.29 13.21 1.94
C GLY A 215 35.79 13.39 2.12
N LEU A 216 34.96 13.29 1.07
CA LEU A 216 33.49 13.30 1.13
C LEU A 216 32.98 11.87 1.19
N SER A 217 32.26 11.54 2.26
CA SER A 217 31.60 10.23 2.39
C SER A 217 30.43 10.12 1.41
N LEU A 218 30.47 9.06 0.59
CA LEU A 218 29.34 8.69 -0.26
C LEU A 218 28.40 7.80 0.56
N THR A 219 27.19 8.28 0.79
CA THR A 219 26.16 7.54 1.53
C THR A 219 25.09 6.98 0.59
N ARG A 220 24.56 5.81 0.93
CA ARG A 220 23.39 5.19 0.27
C ARG A 220 22.32 4.95 1.32
N THR A 221 21.07 5.24 0.99
CA THR A 221 19.92 4.84 1.79
C THR A 221 19.74 3.34 1.69
N LEU A 222 19.71 2.65 2.83
CA LEU A 222 19.39 1.23 2.95
C LEU A 222 17.89 1.02 3.14
N SER A 223 17.26 1.86 3.99
CA SER A 223 15.83 1.83 4.23
C SER A 223 15.29 3.26 4.33
N PRO A 224 14.15 3.56 3.73
CA PRO A 224 13.46 4.83 3.98
C PRO A 224 13.01 4.91 5.45
N ALA A 225 12.72 6.13 5.93
CA ALA A 225 12.05 6.28 7.21
C ALA A 225 10.69 5.57 7.16
N HIS A 226 10.36 4.86 8.23
CA HIS A 226 9.10 4.12 8.31
C HIS A 226 8.59 3.97 9.75
N LEU A 227 7.30 3.75 9.85
CA LEU A 227 6.59 3.44 11.08
C LEU A 227 5.82 2.13 10.87
N LEU A 228 6.01 1.18 11.76
CA LEU A 228 5.17 -0.01 11.84
C LEU A 228 4.20 0.18 13.02
N LEU A 229 2.93 0.23 12.71
CA LEU A 229 1.84 0.40 13.66
C LEU A 229 1.02 -0.88 13.71
N LEU A 230 0.83 -1.43 14.90
CA LEU A 230 0.00 -2.60 15.17
C LEU A 230 -1.31 -2.14 15.81
N THR A 231 -2.42 -2.55 15.22
CA THR A 231 -3.74 -2.49 15.84
C THR A 231 -4.22 -3.88 16.22
N ASP A 232 -5.37 -3.97 16.89
CA ASP A 232 -6.05 -5.25 17.19
C ASP A 232 -6.60 -5.96 15.95
N LYS A 233 -6.56 -5.33 14.75
CA LYS A 233 -7.13 -5.87 13.51
C LYS A 233 -6.12 -6.03 12.38
N GLU A 234 -5.15 -5.14 12.32
CA GLU A 234 -4.19 -5.12 11.20
C GLU A 234 -2.84 -4.55 11.61
N MET A 235 -1.87 -4.80 10.76
CA MET A 235 -0.59 -4.11 10.78
C MET A 235 -0.58 -3.04 9.70
N ILE A 236 -0.10 -1.84 10.05
CA ILE A 236 0.01 -0.71 9.13
C ILE A 236 1.48 -0.34 9.01
N LEU A 237 2.08 -0.62 7.86
CA LEU A 237 3.42 -0.13 7.56
C LEU A 237 3.32 1.18 6.79
N ILE A 238 3.81 2.26 7.39
CA ILE A 238 3.86 3.59 6.80
C ILE A 238 5.32 3.88 6.48
N GLN A 239 5.62 4.20 5.23
CA GLN A 239 7.00 4.46 4.82
C GLN A 239 7.09 5.66 3.87
N ASP A 240 8.23 6.30 3.91
CA ASP A 240 8.56 7.32 2.92
C ASP A 240 8.73 6.70 1.52
N GLU A 241 8.47 7.51 0.52
CA GLU A 241 8.83 7.14 -0.86
C GLU A 241 10.32 6.83 -1.00
N PRO A 242 10.70 5.82 -1.78
CA PRO A 242 12.11 5.56 -2.08
C PRO A 242 12.75 6.77 -2.76
N ARG A 243 13.94 7.16 -2.36
CA ARG A 243 14.67 8.24 -3.03
C ARG A 243 15.07 7.85 -4.44
N SER A 244 14.75 8.69 -5.41
CA SER A 244 15.41 8.64 -6.72
C SER A 244 16.88 9.07 -6.57
N ARG A 245 17.78 8.46 -7.37
CA ARG A 245 19.21 8.83 -7.35
C ARG A 245 19.40 10.34 -7.52
N GLY A 246 20.14 10.95 -6.59
CA GLY A 246 20.51 12.38 -6.65
C GLY A 246 19.51 13.33 -5.99
N ASN A 247 18.33 12.91 -5.58
CA ASN A 247 17.38 13.81 -4.91
C ASN A 247 17.59 13.79 -3.38
N LYS A 248 18.15 14.90 -2.85
CA LYS A 248 18.30 15.15 -1.41
C LYS A 248 17.16 16.00 -0.83
N GLY A 249 16.13 16.31 -1.63
CA GLY A 249 15.04 17.20 -1.24
C GLY A 249 14.07 16.60 -0.22
N VAL A 250 13.13 17.43 0.22
CA VAL A 250 12.02 17.04 1.10
C VAL A 250 11.16 15.97 0.41
N ARG A 251 10.71 14.97 1.17
CA ARG A 251 9.79 13.95 0.69
C ARG A 251 8.36 14.42 0.89
N TYR A 252 7.60 14.45 -0.19
CA TYR A 252 6.23 14.97 -0.22
C TYR A 252 5.17 13.87 -0.24
N GLY A 253 5.57 12.62 -0.10
CA GLY A 253 4.68 11.48 -0.20
C GLY A 253 4.88 10.47 0.92
N GLY A 254 4.06 9.44 0.87
CA GLY A 254 4.15 8.27 1.74
C GLY A 254 3.42 7.09 1.14
N ILE A 255 3.84 5.92 1.53
CA ILE A 255 3.25 4.64 1.15
C ILE A 255 2.72 4.00 2.43
N ARG A 256 1.52 3.44 2.37
CA ARG A 256 0.89 2.73 3.47
C ARG A 256 0.52 1.34 3.01
N HIS A 257 0.93 0.34 3.76
CA HIS A 257 0.46 -1.03 3.62
C HIS A 257 -0.50 -1.33 4.75
N TYR A 258 -1.65 -1.83 4.42
CA TYR A 258 -2.66 -2.31 5.36
C TYR A 258 -2.72 -3.82 5.25
N ILE A 259 -2.24 -4.49 6.29
CA ILE A 259 -2.07 -5.94 6.33
C ILE A 259 -2.99 -6.50 7.43
N PRO A 260 -4.14 -7.08 7.09
CA PRO A 260 -5.03 -7.68 8.07
C PRO A 260 -4.32 -8.77 8.87
N LEU A 261 -4.48 -8.81 10.19
CA LEU A 261 -3.82 -9.82 11.04
C LEU A 261 -4.16 -11.26 10.63
N ARG A 262 -5.39 -11.49 10.14
CA ARG A 262 -5.79 -12.79 9.59
C ARG A 262 -4.95 -13.27 8.40
N SER A 263 -4.25 -12.36 7.74
CA SER A 263 -3.36 -12.67 6.60
C SER A 263 -1.92 -12.95 7.03
N VAL A 264 -1.59 -12.71 8.29
CA VAL A 264 -0.23 -12.90 8.81
C VAL A 264 -0.08 -14.36 9.24
N GLY A 265 0.72 -15.12 8.50
CA GLY A 265 1.01 -16.52 8.83
C GLY A 265 2.11 -16.66 9.88
N ALA A 266 3.13 -15.83 9.81
CA ALA A 266 4.26 -15.84 10.74
C ALA A 266 5.00 -14.50 10.75
N VAL A 267 5.75 -14.25 11.81
CA VAL A 267 6.67 -13.11 11.91
C VAL A 267 8.05 -13.59 12.33
N SER A 268 9.08 -13.18 11.63
CA SER A 268 10.44 -13.54 11.94
C SER A 268 11.36 -12.33 12.09
N LEU A 269 12.41 -12.48 12.91
CA LEU A 269 13.46 -11.49 13.07
C LEU A 269 14.78 -12.14 12.61
N ALA A 270 15.58 -11.37 11.90
CA ALA A 270 16.91 -11.77 11.49
C ALA A 270 17.89 -10.62 11.66
N GLU A 271 19.02 -10.90 12.30
CA GLU A 271 20.14 -9.96 12.33
C GLU A 271 20.69 -9.78 10.91
N GLN A 272 21.02 -8.55 10.60
CA GLN A 272 21.61 -8.14 9.33
C GLN A 272 22.97 -7.49 9.56
N ALA A 273 23.77 -7.39 8.51
CA ALA A 273 25.01 -6.64 8.57
C ALA A 273 24.76 -5.17 8.96
N ASN A 274 25.79 -4.51 9.51
CA ASN A 274 25.77 -3.10 9.93
C ASN A 274 24.82 -2.79 11.09
N ASP A 275 24.72 -3.66 12.07
CA ASP A 275 23.91 -3.50 13.28
C ASP A 275 22.44 -3.22 12.96
N LEU A 276 21.89 -4.00 12.04
CA LEU A 276 20.51 -3.91 11.61
C LEU A 276 19.72 -5.18 11.93
N ILE A 277 18.41 -5.04 12.05
CA ILE A 277 17.47 -6.13 12.28
C ILE A 277 16.39 -6.06 11.20
N ALA A 278 16.18 -7.15 10.50
CA ALA A 278 15.04 -7.29 9.58
C ALA A 278 13.89 -7.96 10.31
N LEU A 279 12.74 -7.31 10.30
CA LEU A 279 11.45 -7.89 10.67
C LEU A 279 10.74 -8.31 9.39
N SER A 280 10.45 -9.59 9.24
CA SER A 280 9.73 -10.14 8.10
C SER A 280 8.35 -10.63 8.53
N ILE A 281 7.31 -10.14 7.87
CA ILE A 281 5.92 -10.50 8.04
C ILE A 281 5.56 -11.42 6.88
N HIS A 282 5.31 -12.68 7.15
CA HIS A 282 5.00 -13.70 6.16
C HIS A 282 3.49 -13.78 5.95
N LEU A 283 3.03 -13.52 4.72
CA LEU A 283 1.61 -13.57 4.32
C LEU A 283 1.29 -14.90 3.64
N SER A 284 2.29 -15.54 3.03
CA SER A 284 2.27 -16.90 2.46
C SER A 284 3.69 -17.41 2.36
N GLU A 285 3.89 -18.60 1.77
CA GLU A 285 5.23 -19.17 1.55
C GLU A 285 6.10 -18.25 0.69
N ASP A 286 5.52 -17.59 -0.32
CA ASP A 286 6.25 -16.77 -1.29
C ASP A 286 6.02 -15.25 -1.11
N GLU A 287 5.15 -14.84 -0.18
CA GLU A 287 4.79 -13.44 -0.01
C GLU A 287 5.12 -12.95 1.41
N ARG A 288 5.95 -11.92 1.49
CA ARG A 288 6.32 -11.30 2.77
C ARG A 288 6.50 -9.79 2.62
N VAL A 289 6.39 -9.10 3.74
CA VAL A 289 6.70 -7.67 3.88
C VAL A 289 7.85 -7.53 4.86
N ASP A 290 8.94 -6.91 4.42
CA ASP A 290 10.15 -6.73 5.20
C ASP A 290 10.29 -5.28 5.67
N SER A 291 10.71 -5.09 6.92
CA SER A 291 11.05 -3.80 7.51
C SER A 291 12.42 -3.87 8.19
N LEU A 292 13.27 -2.88 7.96
CA LEU A 292 14.64 -2.87 8.45
C LEU A 292 14.81 -1.85 9.57
N PHE A 293 15.24 -2.28 10.73
CA PHE A 293 15.42 -1.47 11.92
C PHE A 293 16.90 -1.41 12.35
N ALA A 294 17.30 -0.33 13.00
CA ALA A 294 18.59 -0.27 13.69
C ALA A 294 18.57 -1.20 14.92
N ALA A 295 19.72 -1.81 15.25
CA ALA A 295 19.85 -2.70 16.43
C ALA A 295 19.43 -2.01 17.74
N SER A 296 19.57 -0.69 17.84
CA SER A 296 19.09 0.09 18.99
C SER A 296 17.56 -0.03 19.22
N LYS A 297 16.80 -0.48 18.22
CA LYS A 297 15.35 -0.73 18.27
C LYS A 297 14.98 -2.18 18.57
N GLU A 298 15.96 -3.05 18.81
CA GLU A 298 15.75 -4.49 19.01
C GLU A 298 14.65 -4.80 20.03
N LYS A 299 14.72 -4.16 21.18
CA LYS A 299 13.73 -4.38 22.24
C LYS A 299 12.30 -4.02 21.82
N GLU A 300 12.12 -2.87 21.14
CA GLU A 300 10.83 -2.40 20.65
C GLU A 300 10.29 -3.35 19.56
N VAL A 301 11.16 -3.78 18.65
CA VAL A 301 10.80 -4.69 17.55
C VAL A 301 10.48 -6.10 18.07
N LEU A 302 11.22 -6.60 19.07
CA LEU A 302 10.94 -7.88 19.71
C LEU A 302 9.59 -7.86 20.45
N GLN A 303 9.28 -6.77 21.14
CA GLN A 303 7.99 -6.58 21.78
C GLN A 303 6.87 -6.57 20.73
N LEU A 304 7.03 -5.79 19.64
CA LEU A 304 6.09 -5.76 18.53
C LEU A 304 5.83 -7.16 17.96
N LYS A 305 6.91 -7.93 17.68
CA LYS A 305 6.79 -9.32 17.21
C LYS A 305 5.97 -10.17 18.18
N THR A 306 6.24 -10.06 19.47
CA THR A 306 5.53 -10.84 20.51
C THR A 306 4.03 -10.50 20.54
N GLU A 307 3.68 -9.22 20.42
CA GLU A 307 2.29 -8.79 20.36
C GLU A 307 1.58 -9.30 19.10
N ILE A 308 2.26 -9.25 17.94
CA ILE A 308 1.70 -9.79 16.69
C ILE A 308 1.46 -11.31 16.86
N GLU A 309 2.46 -12.07 17.33
CA GLU A 309 2.34 -13.52 17.53
C GLU A 309 1.23 -13.92 18.52
N LYS A 310 0.91 -13.05 19.44
CA LYS A 310 -0.22 -13.22 20.34
C LYS A 310 -1.55 -13.03 19.61
N LEU A 311 -1.70 -11.92 18.87
CA LEU A 311 -2.94 -11.57 18.17
C LEU A 311 -3.30 -12.52 17.02
N ILE A 312 -2.32 -13.11 16.35
CA ILE A 312 -2.58 -14.09 15.27
C ILE A 312 -2.95 -15.49 15.79
N LYS A 313 -2.84 -15.75 17.10
CA LYS A 313 -3.22 -17.03 17.74
C LYS A 313 -4.60 -16.98 18.40
N GLU A 314 -5.12 -15.80 18.63
CA GLU A 314 -6.47 -15.56 19.17
C GLU A 314 -7.53 -15.66 18.07
#